data_239ca25443f8d2d70097d9d9bbcce4bb
#
_entry.id   239ca25443f8d2d70097d9d9bbcce4bb
#
_cell.length_a   1.000
_cell.length_b   1.000
_cell.length_c   1.000
_cell.angle_alpha   90.00
_cell.angle_beta   90.00
_cell.angle_gamma   90.00
#
_symmetry.space_group_name_H-M   'P 1'
#
loop_
_entity.id
_entity.type
_entity.pdbx_description
1 polymer ?
#
loop_
_entity_poly.entity_id
_entity_poly.type
_entity_poly.pdbx_seq_one_letter_code
_entity_poly.pdbx_strand_id
1 'polypeptide(L)'
;EAYFVDDMIPAVYGTKTMPITGSFVVFDTETTGLDPGVEYMTEIGAVIVKNGEVVEEFDTFVKPGKPITPKITELTGITNEMVADAPGEKEALEAFLKFAGDRILVGHNVHAFDMRFLRAAAKRSGIKLEPTYIDTLTMAQAMYPGLHNYKQGTINKHLELPAYEAHRACE
;
A
#
# COMPACT_ATOMS: atom_id res chain seq x y z
N GLU A 1 23.81 -13.69 -20.04
CA GLU A 1 23.15 -12.83 -21.04
C GLU A 1 22.29 -11.82 -20.30
N ALA A 2 22.65 -10.55 -20.40
CA ALA A 2 21.85 -9.47 -19.85
C ALA A 2 20.66 -9.22 -20.80
N TYR A 3 19.45 -9.52 -20.37
CA TYR A 3 18.27 -9.13 -21.09
C TYR A 3 18.04 -7.62 -20.87
N PHE A 4 18.30 -6.82 -21.86
CA PHE A 4 17.79 -5.46 -21.92
C PHE A 4 16.32 -5.51 -22.28
N VAL A 5 15.47 -5.13 -21.37
CA VAL A 5 14.02 -5.07 -21.59
C VAL A 5 13.64 -3.60 -21.65
N ASP A 6 13.69 -3.03 -22.84
CA ASP A 6 13.33 -1.63 -23.12
C ASP A 6 11.85 -1.31 -22.88
N ASP A 7 11.00 -2.32 -22.63
CA ASP A 7 9.55 -2.20 -22.44
C ASP A 7 9.07 -2.62 -21.05
N MET A 8 9.96 -2.74 -20.06
CA MET A 8 9.52 -3.07 -18.70
C MET A 8 8.86 -1.87 -18.03
N ILE A 9 7.62 -2.03 -17.60
CA ILE A 9 6.98 -1.13 -16.66
C ILE A 9 7.87 -1.09 -15.40
N PRO A 10 8.35 0.08 -14.95
CA PRO A 10 9.26 0.14 -13.83
C PRO A 10 8.58 -0.37 -12.55
N ALA A 11 9.25 -1.23 -11.79
CA ALA A 11 8.79 -1.65 -10.47
C ALA A 11 9.13 -0.63 -9.38
N VAL A 12 10.10 0.26 -9.66
CA VAL A 12 10.59 1.30 -8.74
C VAL A 12 10.23 2.67 -9.29
N TYR A 13 9.60 3.48 -8.47
CA TYR A 13 9.13 4.83 -8.79
C TYR A 13 9.72 5.84 -7.82
N GLY A 14 10.17 7.00 -8.32
CA GLY A 14 10.76 8.07 -7.51
C GLY A 14 12.26 8.21 -7.76
N THR A 15 12.94 9.00 -6.91
CA THR A 15 14.33 9.44 -7.15
C THR A 15 15.34 8.87 -6.16
N LYS A 16 14.92 8.19 -5.10
CA LYS A 16 15.84 7.63 -4.11
C LYS A 16 16.49 6.35 -4.63
N THR A 17 17.79 6.31 -4.58
CA THR A 17 18.59 5.12 -4.82
C THR A 17 19.06 4.56 -3.47
N MET A 18 18.21 3.81 -2.79
CA MET A 18 18.62 3.09 -1.57
C MET A 18 18.68 1.60 -1.86
N PRO A 19 19.71 0.89 -1.36
CA PRO A 19 19.72 -0.57 -1.41
C PRO A 19 18.54 -1.09 -0.59
N ILE A 20 17.83 -2.10 -1.11
CA ILE A 20 16.72 -2.81 -0.42
C ILE A 20 17.21 -3.47 0.89
N THR A 21 18.51 -3.64 1.06
CA THR A 21 19.15 -4.14 2.28
C THR A 21 19.06 -3.20 3.48
N GLY A 22 18.52 -1.99 3.30
CA GLY A 22 18.27 -1.05 4.39
C GLY A 22 16.95 -1.30 5.12
N SER A 23 16.39 -0.21 5.60
CA SER A 23 15.05 -0.16 6.19
C SER A 23 14.06 0.36 5.17
N PHE A 24 12.90 -0.29 5.02
CA PHE A 24 11.81 0.13 4.14
C PHE A 24 10.47 -0.03 4.85
N VAL A 25 9.43 0.57 4.29
CA VAL A 25 8.06 0.48 4.81
C VAL A 25 7.22 -0.34 3.86
N VAL A 26 6.65 -1.44 4.33
CA VAL A 26 5.58 -2.15 3.61
C VAL A 26 4.26 -1.56 4.05
N PHE A 27 3.36 -1.25 3.13
CA PHE A 27 2.08 -0.65 3.44
C PHE A 27 0.97 -1.14 2.51
N ASP A 28 -0.25 -1.01 2.99
CA ASP A 28 -1.48 -1.28 2.29
C ASP A 28 -2.57 -0.32 2.75
N THR A 29 -3.65 -0.14 1.98
CA THR A 29 -4.77 0.73 2.33
C THR A 29 -6.11 0.08 2.06
N GLU A 30 -7.07 0.29 2.97
CA GLU A 30 -8.47 -0.01 2.71
C GLU A 30 -9.22 1.27 2.32
N THR A 31 -10.23 1.14 1.48
CA THR A 31 -10.90 2.28 0.86
C THR A 31 -12.42 2.09 0.76
N THR A 32 -13.16 3.19 0.57
CA THR A 32 -14.61 3.14 0.33
C THR A 32 -14.99 2.66 -1.08
N GLY A 33 -14.01 2.46 -1.97
CA GLY A 33 -14.22 2.02 -3.36
C GLY A 33 -12.96 2.15 -4.20
N LEU A 34 -13.09 2.12 -5.52
CA LEU A 34 -11.94 1.97 -6.43
C LEU A 34 -11.44 3.27 -7.08
N ASP A 35 -12.26 4.34 -7.08
CA ASP A 35 -11.90 5.59 -7.74
C ASP A 35 -11.45 6.66 -6.73
N PRO A 36 -10.15 6.97 -6.62
CA PRO A 36 -9.62 7.95 -5.67
C PRO A 36 -10.12 9.38 -5.91
N GLY A 37 -10.78 9.65 -7.05
CA GLY A 37 -11.40 10.95 -7.33
C GLY A 37 -12.65 11.22 -6.49
N VAL A 38 -13.35 10.17 -6.08
CA VAL A 38 -14.65 10.24 -5.35
C VAL A 38 -14.71 9.34 -4.12
N GLU A 39 -13.70 8.50 -3.92
CA GLU A 39 -13.59 7.57 -2.81
C GLU A 39 -12.48 7.99 -1.84
N TYR A 40 -12.47 7.41 -0.65
CA TYR A 40 -11.62 7.79 0.47
C TYR A 40 -10.95 6.56 1.08
N MET A 41 -9.81 6.75 1.73
CA MET A 41 -9.21 5.72 2.57
C MET A 41 -10.05 5.50 3.83
N THR A 42 -10.08 4.27 4.32
CA THR A 42 -10.73 3.86 5.58
C THR A 42 -9.75 3.28 6.58
N GLU A 43 -8.59 2.81 6.11
CA GLU A 43 -7.50 2.29 6.93
C GLU A 43 -6.16 2.48 6.21
N ILE A 44 -5.09 2.69 6.96
CA ILE A 44 -3.70 2.63 6.49
C ILE A 44 -2.95 1.72 7.46
N GLY A 45 -2.50 0.57 6.95
CA GLY A 45 -1.63 -0.36 7.66
C GLY A 45 -0.21 -0.28 7.10
N ALA A 46 0.80 -0.32 7.97
CA ALA A 46 2.19 -0.32 7.54
C ALA A 46 3.12 -0.96 8.56
N VAL A 47 4.22 -1.50 8.08
CA VAL A 47 5.29 -2.02 8.93
C VAL A 47 6.65 -1.51 8.44
N ILE A 48 7.55 -1.23 9.38
CA ILE A 48 8.96 -1.00 9.06
C ILE A 48 9.67 -2.34 9.09
N VAL A 49 10.27 -2.70 7.96
CA VAL A 49 11.14 -3.88 7.84
C VAL A 49 12.59 -3.40 7.83
N LYS A 50 13.42 -4.03 8.67
CA LYS A 50 14.86 -3.78 8.75
C LYS A 50 15.60 -5.11 8.85
N ASN A 51 16.56 -5.33 7.95
CA ASN A 51 17.33 -6.58 7.88
C ASN A 51 16.44 -7.85 7.76
N GLY A 52 15.30 -7.74 7.09
CA GLY A 52 14.36 -8.85 6.90
C GLY A 52 13.40 -9.09 8.07
N GLU A 53 13.43 -8.28 9.12
CA GLU A 53 12.55 -8.39 10.28
C GLU A 53 11.63 -7.16 10.41
N VAL A 54 10.37 -7.38 10.82
CA VAL A 54 9.46 -6.31 11.20
C VAL A 54 9.93 -5.75 12.55
N VAL A 55 10.22 -4.45 12.57
CA VAL A 55 10.73 -3.76 13.77
C VAL A 55 9.75 -2.75 14.36
N GLU A 56 8.77 -2.30 13.57
CA GLU A 56 7.77 -1.32 14.00
C GLU A 56 6.52 -1.48 13.14
N GLU A 57 5.35 -1.27 13.74
CA GLU A 57 4.04 -1.38 13.09
C GLU A 57 3.27 -0.06 13.23
N PHE A 58 2.48 0.25 12.23
CA PHE A 58 1.57 1.38 12.17
C PHE A 58 0.23 0.90 11.63
N ASP A 59 -0.82 1.22 12.35
CA ASP A 59 -2.18 0.98 11.91
C ASP A 59 -3.07 2.14 12.34
N THR A 60 -3.87 2.64 11.42
CA THR A 60 -4.85 3.67 11.73
C THR A 60 -6.08 3.55 10.84
N PHE A 61 -7.25 3.55 11.46
CA PHE A 61 -8.47 3.86 10.73
C PHE A 61 -8.43 5.32 10.26
N VAL A 62 -9.14 5.56 9.16
CA VAL A 62 -9.31 6.90 8.58
C VAL A 62 -10.79 7.20 8.47
N LYS A 63 -11.23 8.33 9.01
CA LYS A 63 -12.60 8.78 8.83
C LYS A 63 -12.80 9.25 7.39
N PRO A 64 -13.58 8.52 6.57
CA PRO A 64 -13.78 8.89 5.18
C PRO A 64 -14.73 10.07 5.06
N GLY A 65 -14.63 10.80 3.94
CA GLY A 65 -15.52 11.92 3.64
C GLY A 65 -16.94 11.53 3.23
N LYS A 66 -17.26 10.22 3.26
CA LYS A 66 -18.57 9.64 2.91
C LYS A 66 -18.82 8.34 3.69
N PRO A 67 -20.07 7.89 3.82
CA PRO A 67 -20.37 6.62 4.47
C PRO A 67 -19.78 5.43 3.74
N ILE A 68 -19.31 4.44 4.51
CA ILE A 68 -18.89 3.12 4.01
C ILE A 68 -20.16 2.34 3.65
N THR A 69 -20.20 1.79 2.44
CA THR A 69 -21.37 1.01 1.99
C THR A 69 -21.35 -0.40 2.57
N PRO A 70 -22.51 -1.07 2.73
CA PRO A 70 -22.56 -2.46 3.21
C PRO A 70 -21.68 -3.42 2.41
N LYS A 71 -21.56 -3.22 1.10
CA LYS A 71 -20.70 -4.02 0.23
C LYS A 71 -19.21 -3.86 0.59
N ILE A 72 -18.77 -2.66 0.91
CA ILE A 72 -17.39 -2.41 1.33
C ILE A 72 -17.15 -2.98 2.73
N THR A 73 -18.10 -2.81 3.65
CA THR A 73 -18.02 -3.45 4.98
C THR A 73 -17.93 -4.98 4.87
N GLU A 74 -18.69 -5.60 3.98
CA GLU A 74 -18.61 -7.06 3.74
C GLU A 74 -17.23 -7.47 3.22
N LEU A 75 -16.61 -6.62 2.39
CA LEU A 75 -15.29 -6.89 1.79
C LEU A 75 -14.14 -6.70 2.78
N THR A 76 -14.15 -5.58 3.53
CA THR A 76 -13.01 -5.14 4.36
C THR A 76 -13.21 -5.40 5.85
N GLY A 77 -14.43 -5.72 6.28
CA GLY A 77 -14.80 -5.81 7.70
C GLY A 77 -14.93 -4.45 8.39
N ILE A 78 -14.61 -3.33 7.73
CA ILE A 78 -14.62 -2.00 8.32
C ILE A 78 -16.03 -1.41 8.26
N THR A 79 -16.54 -0.98 9.42
CA THR A 79 -17.87 -0.38 9.55
C THR A 79 -17.79 1.14 9.73
N ASN A 80 -18.93 1.83 9.53
CA ASN A 80 -19.04 3.27 9.80
C ASN A 80 -18.76 3.62 11.27
N GLU A 81 -19.15 2.73 12.19
CA GLU A 81 -18.91 2.91 13.62
C GLU A 81 -17.44 2.84 13.98
N MET A 82 -16.67 1.94 13.34
CA MET A 82 -15.23 1.80 13.58
C MET A 82 -14.44 3.05 13.19
N VAL A 83 -14.88 3.77 12.16
CA VAL A 83 -14.20 4.97 11.66
C VAL A 83 -14.81 6.28 12.18
N ALA A 84 -15.87 6.23 12.99
CA ALA A 84 -16.61 7.40 13.40
C ALA A 84 -15.74 8.44 14.15
N ASP A 85 -14.87 7.96 15.03
CA ASP A 85 -13.96 8.78 15.85
C ASP A 85 -12.50 8.71 15.34
N ALA A 86 -12.26 8.11 14.18
CA ALA A 86 -10.94 8.02 13.57
C ALA A 86 -10.45 9.41 13.09
N PRO A 87 -9.12 9.61 12.97
CA PRO A 87 -8.56 10.81 12.36
C PRO A 87 -9.05 10.98 10.92
N GLY A 88 -9.18 12.21 10.47
CA GLY A 88 -9.45 12.51 9.07
C GLY A 88 -8.27 12.17 8.15
N GLU A 89 -8.49 12.23 6.83
CA GLU A 89 -7.44 11.88 5.86
C GLU A 89 -6.14 12.67 6.06
N LYS A 90 -6.23 13.95 6.43
CA LYS A 90 -5.05 14.79 6.64
C LYS A 90 -4.21 14.28 7.79
N GLU A 91 -4.81 14.12 8.96
CA GLU A 91 -4.12 13.69 10.18
C GLU A 91 -3.56 12.26 10.03
N ALA A 92 -4.34 11.36 9.43
CA ALA A 92 -3.90 9.99 9.17
C ALA A 92 -2.71 9.95 8.20
N LEU A 93 -2.77 10.73 7.11
CA LEU A 93 -1.69 10.82 6.14
C LEU A 93 -0.42 11.45 6.76
N GLU A 94 -0.54 12.53 7.54
CA GLU A 94 0.59 13.14 8.26
C GLU A 94 1.24 12.15 9.23
N ALA A 95 0.44 11.38 9.97
CA ALA A 95 0.93 10.33 10.87
C ALA A 95 1.66 9.22 10.11
N PHE A 96 1.09 8.72 9.01
CA PHE A 96 1.72 7.73 8.15
C PHE A 96 3.05 8.23 7.56
N LEU A 97 3.09 9.46 7.04
CA LEU A 97 4.32 10.04 6.49
C LEU A 97 5.40 10.25 7.55
N LYS A 98 5.01 10.61 8.76
CA LYS A 98 5.92 10.69 9.90
C LYS A 98 6.50 9.32 10.27
N PHE A 99 5.66 8.28 10.29
CA PHE A 99 6.08 6.89 10.51
C PHE A 99 7.04 6.41 9.41
N ALA A 100 6.68 6.63 8.16
CA ALA A 100 7.48 6.21 7.01
C ALA A 100 8.85 6.94 6.95
N GLY A 101 8.89 8.21 7.34
CA GLY A 101 10.10 9.02 7.26
C GLY A 101 10.63 9.10 5.84
N ASP A 102 11.94 8.92 5.69
CA ASP A 102 12.62 8.93 4.38
C ASP A 102 12.74 7.57 3.71
N ARG A 103 12.07 6.55 4.24
CA ARG A 103 12.17 5.18 3.73
C ARG A 103 11.47 5.02 2.39
N ILE A 104 11.92 4.03 1.63
CA ILE A 104 11.21 3.57 0.44
C ILE A 104 9.92 2.87 0.88
N LEU A 105 8.82 3.19 0.23
CA LEU A 105 7.54 2.51 0.40
C LEU A 105 7.49 1.27 -0.49
N VAL A 106 6.92 0.19 0.02
CA VAL A 106 6.76 -1.07 -0.71
C VAL A 106 5.33 -1.55 -0.55
N GLY A 107 4.74 -2.05 -1.60
CA GLY A 107 3.40 -2.66 -1.52
C GLY A 107 3.02 -3.37 -2.81
N HIS A 108 1.92 -4.09 -2.77
CA HIS A 108 1.45 -4.91 -3.89
C HIS A 108 0.38 -4.19 -4.70
N ASN A 109 0.64 -3.96 -5.99
CA ASN A 109 -0.24 -3.19 -6.88
C ASN A 109 -0.44 -1.72 -6.44
N VAL A 110 0.48 -1.21 -5.63
CA VAL A 110 0.37 0.12 -5.03
C VAL A 110 0.42 1.24 -6.07
N HIS A 111 1.10 1.05 -7.20
CA HIS A 111 1.15 2.04 -8.27
C HIS A 111 -0.23 2.32 -8.86
N ALA A 112 -0.99 1.27 -9.11
CA ALA A 112 -2.31 1.39 -9.70
C ALA A 112 -3.41 1.71 -8.67
N PHE A 113 -3.20 1.46 -7.39
CA PHE A 113 -4.21 1.60 -6.35
C PHE A 113 -3.78 2.53 -5.20
N ASP A 114 -3.07 2.04 -4.21
CA ASP A 114 -2.79 2.75 -2.93
C ASP A 114 -2.14 4.11 -3.13
N MET A 115 -1.14 4.21 -4.00
CA MET A 115 -0.47 5.47 -4.30
C MET A 115 -1.39 6.51 -4.94
N ARG A 116 -2.44 6.08 -5.63
CA ARG A 116 -3.44 7.00 -6.18
C ARG A 116 -4.33 7.58 -5.08
N PHE A 117 -4.70 6.75 -4.09
CA PHE A 117 -5.45 7.20 -2.91
C PHE A 117 -4.60 8.12 -2.02
N LEU A 118 -3.35 7.76 -1.71
CA LEU A 118 -2.44 8.64 -0.97
C LEU A 118 -2.25 9.99 -1.67
N ARG A 119 -2.08 10.02 -2.99
CA ARG A 119 -1.97 11.27 -3.77
C ARG A 119 -3.25 12.08 -3.76
N ALA A 120 -4.41 11.43 -3.86
CA ALA A 120 -5.70 12.10 -3.80
C ALA A 120 -5.94 12.73 -2.42
N ALA A 121 -5.65 12.00 -1.34
CA ALA A 121 -5.72 12.50 0.03
C ALA A 121 -4.73 13.65 0.26
N ALA A 122 -3.49 13.52 -0.21
CA ALA A 122 -2.47 14.58 -0.15
C ALA A 122 -2.93 15.86 -0.86
N LYS A 123 -3.51 15.72 -2.06
CA LYS A 123 -4.08 16.85 -2.83
C LYS A 123 -5.23 17.53 -2.08
N ARG A 124 -6.17 16.74 -1.53
CA ARG A 124 -7.30 17.28 -0.73
C ARG A 124 -6.81 17.99 0.53
N SER A 125 -5.72 17.49 1.13
CA SER A 125 -5.15 17.99 2.39
C SER A 125 -4.09 19.08 2.21
N GLY A 126 -3.68 19.39 0.98
CA GLY A 126 -2.60 20.35 0.72
C GLY A 126 -1.22 19.86 1.13
N ILE A 127 -1.00 18.53 1.18
CA ILE A 127 0.26 17.91 1.55
C ILE A 127 1.08 17.62 0.28
N LYS A 128 2.37 17.95 0.30
CA LYS A 128 3.29 17.54 -0.78
C LYS A 128 3.69 16.09 -0.56
N LEU A 129 3.44 15.24 -1.56
CA LEU A 129 3.72 13.81 -1.51
C LEU A 129 4.55 13.38 -2.73
N GLU A 130 5.82 13.10 -2.52
CA GLU A 130 6.77 12.66 -3.57
C GLU A 130 7.61 11.47 -3.06
N PRO A 131 6.99 10.33 -2.72
CA PRO A 131 7.73 9.19 -2.20
C PRO A 131 8.46 8.43 -3.31
N THR A 132 9.53 7.73 -2.94
CA THR A 132 10.05 6.61 -3.71
C THR A 132 9.34 5.35 -3.24
N TYR A 133 8.86 4.54 -4.17
CA TYR A 133 8.16 3.29 -3.83
C TYR A 133 8.45 2.18 -4.83
N ILE A 134 8.25 0.95 -4.37
CA ILE A 134 8.38 -0.28 -5.14
C ILE A 134 7.02 -0.96 -5.21
N ASP A 135 6.62 -1.35 -6.43
CA ASP A 135 5.41 -2.14 -6.66
C ASP A 135 5.78 -3.62 -6.83
N THR A 136 5.42 -4.44 -5.84
CA THR A 136 5.76 -5.87 -5.84
C THR A 136 4.96 -6.68 -6.86
N LEU A 137 3.81 -6.19 -7.35
CA LEU A 137 3.10 -6.82 -8.47
C LEU A 137 3.97 -6.78 -9.74
N THR A 138 4.46 -5.60 -10.09
CA THR A 138 5.32 -5.41 -11.28
C THR A 138 6.63 -6.15 -11.14
N MET A 139 7.20 -6.14 -9.92
CA MET A 139 8.41 -6.91 -9.61
C MET A 139 8.18 -8.42 -9.83
N ALA A 140 7.07 -8.96 -9.32
CA ALA A 140 6.73 -10.37 -9.47
C ALA A 140 6.49 -10.77 -10.93
N GLN A 141 5.87 -9.88 -11.73
CA GLN A 141 5.69 -10.10 -13.17
C GLN A 141 7.02 -10.23 -13.91
N ALA A 142 8.02 -9.45 -13.51
CA ALA A 142 9.35 -9.51 -14.10
C ALA A 142 10.15 -10.74 -13.63
N MET A 143 10.04 -11.09 -12.35
CA MET A 143 10.83 -12.17 -11.75
C MET A 143 10.27 -13.57 -12.04
N TYR A 144 8.96 -13.71 -12.17
CA TYR A 144 8.25 -14.98 -12.30
C TYR A 144 7.31 -15.00 -13.52
N PRO A 145 7.84 -14.82 -14.76
CA PRO A 145 7.02 -14.81 -15.95
C PRO A 145 6.29 -16.16 -16.10
N GLY A 146 5.02 -16.10 -16.46
CA GLY A 146 4.21 -17.31 -16.73
C GLY A 146 3.32 -17.78 -15.58
N LEU A 147 3.24 -17.08 -14.48
CA LEU A 147 2.17 -17.32 -13.49
C LEU A 147 0.80 -16.99 -14.11
N HIS A 148 -0.22 -17.78 -13.76
CA HIS A 148 -1.59 -17.57 -14.28
C HIS A 148 -2.23 -16.25 -13.82
N ASN A 149 -1.79 -15.72 -12.71
CA ASN A 149 -2.02 -14.35 -12.23
C ASN A 149 -0.95 -13.97 -11.20
N TYR A 150 -0.94 -12.70 -10.78
CA TYR A 150 0.04 -12.14 -9.83
C TYR A 150 -0.63 -11.59 -8.56
N LYS A 151 -1.74 -12.19 -8.14
CA LYS A 151 -2.32 -11.92 -6.81
C LYS A 151 -1.36 -12.39 -5.73
N GLN A 152 -1.32 -11.72 -4.58
CA GLN A 152 -0.46 -12.08 -3.45
C GLN A 152 -0.56 -13.57 -3.10
N GLY A 153 -1.79 -14.12 -2.98
CA GLY A 153 -1.99 -15.54 -2.70
C GLY A 153 -1.36 -16.49 -3.73
N THR A 154 -1.33 -16.10 -5.02
CA THR A 154 -0.68 -16.89 -6.08
C THR A 154 0.84 -16.83 -5.94
N ILE A 155 1.38 -15.65 -5.66
CA ILE A 155 2.81 -15.43 -5.45
C ILE A 155 3.28 -16.17 -4.18
N ASN A 156 2.54 -16.04 -3.07
CA ASN A 156 2.85 -16.72 -1.82
C ASN A 156 2.89 -18.24 -2.00
N LYS A 157 1.92 -18.80 -2.73
CA LYS A 157 1.91 -20.24 -3.05
C LYS A 157 3.10 -20.64 -3.93
N HIS A 158 3.47 -19.83 -4.91
CA HIS A 158 4.63 -20.09 -5.78
C HIS A 158 5.94 -20.04 -5.00
N LEU A 159 6.06 -19.15 -4.02
CA LEU A 159 7.23 -18.98 -3.17
C LEU A 159 7.21 -19.87 -1.91
N GLU A 160 6.18 -20.71 -1.76
CA GLU A 160 5.98 -21.58 -0.59
C GLU A 160 5.96 -20.82 0.75
N LEU A 161 5.45 -19.57 0.72
CA LEU A 161 5.30 -18.74 1.91
C LEU A 161 4.09 -19.18 2.73
N PRO A 162 4.06 -18.92 4.05
CA PRO A 162 2.90 -19.17 4.89
C PRO A 162 1.63 -18.51 4.35
N ALA A 163 0.49 -19.16 4.57
CA ALA A 163 -0.80 -18.54 4.28
C ALA A 163 -1.05 -17.35 5.23
N TYR A 164 -1.66 -16.31 4.72
CA TYR A 164 -2.09 -15.14 5.49
C TYR A 164 -3.56 -14.85 5.19
N GLU A 165 -4.24 -14.21 6.11
CA GLU A 165 -5.59 -13.70 5.88
C GLU A 165 -5.49 -12.33 5.19
N ALA A 166 -6.02 -12.21 3.98
CA ALA A 166 -6.09 -10.95 3.27
C ALA A 166 -7.45 -10.31 3.58
N HIS A 167 -7.51 -9.04 3.87
CA HIS A 167 -8.73 -8.19 3.94
C HIS A 167 -8.65 -7.07 4.99
N ARG A 168 -7.48 -6.89 5.60
CA ARG A 168 -7.16 -5.76 6.48
C ARG A 168 -5.77 -5.24 6.12
N ALA A 169 -5.60 -3.92 6.15
CA ALA A 169 -4.34 -3.28 5.78
C ALA A 169 -3.18 -3.60 6.75
N CYS A 170 -3.48 -4.13 7.93
CA CYS A 170 -2.50 -4.53 8.96
C CYS A 170 -2.27 -6.06 9.05
N GLU A 171 -2.83 -6.89 8.17
CA GLU A 171 -2.65 -8.36 8.10
C GLU A 171 -1.72 -8.80 6.91
#